data_a7846330bfed59132e59dd38aff16386
#
_entry.id   a7846330bfed59132e59dd38aff16386
#
_cell.length_a   1.000
_cell.length_b   1.000
_cell.length_c   1.000
_cell.angle_alpha   90.00
_cell.angle_beta   90.00
_cell.angle_gamma   90.00
#
_symmetry.space_group_name_H-M   'P 1'
#
loop_
_entity.id
_entity.type
_entity.pdbx_description
1 polymer ?
#
loop_
_entity_poly.entity_id
_entity_poly.type
_entity_poly.pdbx_seq_one_letter_code
_entity_poly.pdbx_strand_id
1 'polypeptide(L)'
;MTPYTWAMISRRWAVGAAAALLVGCGPTQGQPPVSTPSPSASPSPTPTPSPSPSPTATPVPDDQLPLDFPVADSLLDSAPAVVEELHRVAAGLPVLKVDITAQQATLTALLPDKSVRSYAWRDGLITHVDSDIQYLGQATFDPADYPISSVNRMFAVADLRGVRGELVLQVVEYREGQVLMTVTSRPETSTVFFRKDGTAVTTLGYTSVADITAGLEEVVGDGTALYGIGFNPTRGYWADLTDDEPGVVLSRSRVGGVPVFETRRSETPAVATFSPDLLQPAAIAQAIARYQATPDQSCDVTVDMSHGRFAPVARYDCAGTVRFTDMAGRDMTDLVGSG
;
A
#
# COMPACT_ATOMS: atom_id res chain seq x y z
N MET A 1 -2.93 -27.75 22.48
CA MET A 1 -2.81 -26.39 23.03
C MET A 1 -1.34 -26.12 23.26
N THR A 2 -0.67 -25.51 22.31
CA THR A 2 0.74 -25.10 22.39
C THR A 2 0.82 -23.65 21.92
N PRO A 3 1.39 -22.71 22.68
CA PRO A 3 1.47 -21.31 22.27
C PRO A 3 2.61 -21.11 21.28
N TYR A 4 2.32 -20.51 20.13
CA TYR A 4 3.32 -20.03 19.17
C TYR A 4 3.86 -18.69 19.66
N THR A 5 5.08 -18.70 20.12
CA THR A 5 5.89 -17.50 20.41
C THR A 5 6.52 -16.99 19.11
N TRP A 6 6.16 -15.78 18.71
CA TRP A 6 6.85 -15.05 17.62
C TRP A 6 8.18 -14.51 18.14
N ALA A 7 9.27 -15.04 17.62
CA ALA A 7 10.61 -14.51 17.85
C ALA A 7 10.92 -13.41 16.84
N MET A 8 11.05 -12.18 17.32
CA MET A 8 11.59 -11.05 16.54
C MET A 8 13.08 -11.28 16.27
N ILE A 9 13.46 -11.43 15.01
CA ILE A 9 14.85 -11.46 14.56
C ILE A 9 15.25 -10.05 14.15
N SER A 10 15.92 -9.34 15.06
CA SER A 10 16.58 -8.07 14.76
C SER A 10 17.88 -8.33 14.00
N ARG A 11 17.95 -8.06 12.72
CA ARG A 11 19.21 -7.99 11.96
C ARG A 11 19.80 -6.59 12.05
N ARG A 12 20.88 -6.46 12.80
CA ARG A 12 21.75 -5.29 12.82
C ARG A 12 22.59 -5.27 11.54
N TRP A 13 22.45 -4.22 10.75
CA TRP A 13 23.38 -3.91 9.65
C TRP A 13 24.46 -2.99 10.16
N ALA A 14 25.72 -3.43 10.04
CA ALA A 14 26.90 -2.62 10.32
C ALA A 14 27.22 -1.77 9.07
N VAL A 15 27.24 -0.45 9.27
CA VAL A 15 27.68 0.52 8.24
C VAL A 15 29.19 0.63 8.33
N GLY A 16 29.89 0.20 7.29
CA GLY A 16 31.32 0.44 7.08
C GLY A 16 31.53 1.73 6.27
N ALA A 17 32.12 2.74 6.89
CA ALA A 17 32.58 3.94 6.23
C ALA A 17 33.97 3.72 5.63
N ALA A 18 34.15 3.93 4.33
CA ALA A 18 35.45 4.06 3.68
C ALA A 18 35.57 5.47 3.05
N ALA A 19 36.41 6.28 3.65
CA ALA A 19 36.83 7.57 3.09
C ALA A 19 38.03 7.36 2.15
N ALA A 20 37.96 7.90 0.93
CA ALA A 20 39.10 8.03 0.04
C ALA A 20 39.21 9.49 -0.43
N LEU A 21 40.25 10.16 0.06
CA LEU A 21 40.72 11.47 -0.40
C LEU A 21 41.63 11.27 -1.62
N LEU A 22 41.35 11.97 -2.73
CA LEU A 22 42.34 12.21 -3.78
C LEU A 22 42.34 13.68 -4.13
N VAL A 23 43.49 14.32 -3.79
CA VAL A 23 43.91 15.65 -4.19
C VAL A 23 44.58 15.52 -5.55
N GLY A 24 44.17 16.33 -6.53
CA GLY A 24 44.82 16.47 -7.83
C GLY A 24 44.90 17.94 -8.21
N CYS A 25 46.07 18.53 -8.07
CA CYS A 25 46.43 19.83 -8.65
C CYS A 25 46.93 19.67 -10.11
N GLY A 26 46.40 20.45 -11.02
CA GLY A 26 46.95 20.65 -12.37
C GLY A 26 46.88 22.11 -12.81
N PRO A 27 47.86 22.62 -13.55
CA PRO A 27 48.11 24.05 -13.68
C PRO A 27 47.29 24.75 -14.79
N THR A 28 46.93 25.96 -14.47
CA THR A 28 46.28 26.98 -15.31
C THR A 28 47.17 27.48 -16.46
N GLN A 29 46.67 27.49 -17.69
CA GLN A 29 47.17 28.31 -18.79
C GLN A 29 46.21 29.47 -19.03
N GLY A 30 46.79 30.68 -19.11
CA GLY A 30 46.05 31.92 -19.26
C GLY A 30 45.53 32.18 -20.69
N GLN A 31 44.35 32.74 -20.75
CA GLN A 31 43.77 33.31 -21.97
C GLN A 31 43.54 34.82 -21.78
N PRO A 32 43.72 35.65 -22.84
CA PRO A 32 43.68 37.12 -22.74
C PRO A 32 42.26 37.64 -22.56
N PRO A 33 42.07 38.86 -22.01
CA PRO A 33 40.77 39.39 -21.66
C PRO A 33 40.00 39.84 -22.92
N VAL A 34 38.80 39.26 -23.07
CA VAL A 34 37.77 39.75 -23.99
C VAL A 34 36.95 40.81 -23.26
N SER A 35 36.91 42.03 -23.84
CA SER A 35 36.11 43.13 -23.33
C SER A 35 34.63 42.85 -23.46
N THR A 36 33.94 42.69 -22.34
CA THR A 36 32.48 42.52 -22.26
C THR A 36 31.79 43.89 -22.19
N PRO A 37 30.72 44.13 -22.97
CA PRO A 37 29.93 45.36 -22.83
C PRO A 37 29.16 45.33 -21.48
N SER A 38 29.11 46.49 -20.84
CA SER A 38 28.44 46.76 -19.57
C SER A 38 26.95 46.34 -19.61
N PRO A 39 26.44 45.51 -18.72
CA PRO A 39 25.01 45.20 -18.66
C PRO A 39 24.23 46.40 -18.13
N SER A 40 23.22 46.78 -18.91
CA SER A 40 22.21 47.76 -18.55
C SER A 40 21.50 47.29 -17.28
N ALA A 41 21.37 48.18 -16.29
CA ALA A 41 20.73 47.86 -15.01
C ALA A 41 19.27 47.43 -15.22
N SER A 42 18.95 46.14 -14.94
CA SER A 42 17.59 45.63 -14.79
C SER A 42 16.96 46.21 -13.53
N PRO A 43 15.69 46.61 -13.57
CA PRO A 43 15.00 47.09 -12.37
C PRO A 43 14.95 45.97 -11.31
N SER A 44 15.30 46.30 -10.08
CA SER A 44 15.20 45.43 -8.90
C SER A 44 13.76 44.88 -8.76
N PRO A 45 13.56 43.58 -8.60
CA PRO A 45 12.23 43.03 -8.34
C PRO A 45 11.71 43.60 -7.02
N THR A 46 10.50 44.15 -7.07
CA THR A 46 9.73 44.54 -5.89
C THR A 46 9.59 43.33 -4.96
N PRO A 47 9.89 43.43 -3.66
CA PRO A 47 9.74 42.29 -2.76
C PRO A 47 8.26 41.84 -2.74
N THR A 48 8.01 40.62 -3.18
CA THR A 48 6.71 39.97 -3.03
C THR A 48 6.43 39.82 -1.54
N PRO A 49 5.25 40.27 -1.04
CA PRO A 49 4.93 40.10 0.37
C PRO A 49 5.02 38.62 0.75
N SER A 50 5.82 38.34 1.77
CA SER A 50 5.93 36.99 2.36
C SER A 50 4.53 36.56 2.82
N PRO A 51 4.06 35.34 2.49
CA PRO A 51 2.76 34.87 2.96
C PRO A 51 2.73 34.95 4.48
N SER A 52 1.71 35.60 5.01
CA SER A 52 1.44 35.64 6.45
C SER A 52 1.30 34.18 6.93
N PRO A 53 1.93 33.80 8.07
CA PRO A 53 1.77 32.45 8.57
C PRO A 53 0.28 32.15 8.79
N SER A 54 -0.23 31.11 8.17
CA SER A 54 -1.58 30.60 8.45
C SER A 54 -1.67 30.29 9.94
N PRO A 55 -2.81 30.61 10.61
CA PRO A 55 -2.97 30.29 12.02
C PRO A 55 -2.75 28.77 12.21
N THR A 56 -1.88 28.41 13.12
CA THR A 56 -1.65 27.02 13.51
C THR A 56 -2.94 26.47 14.08
N ALA A 57 -3.48 25.43 13.47
CA ALA A 57 -4.67 24.75 13.97
C ALA A 57 -4.39 24.21 15.38
N THR A 58 -5.21 24.60 16.35
CA THR A 58 -5.05 24.21 17.76
C THR A 58 -6.26 23.37 18.18
N PRO A 59 -6.05 22.13 18.63
CA PRO A 59 -7.11 21.28 19.16
C PRO A 59 -7.87 21.93 20.31
N VAL A 60 -9.10 21.46 20.53
CA VAL A 60 -9.91 21.90 21.69
C VAL A 60 -9.12 21.60 22.97
N PRO A 61 -8.95 22.60 23.88
CA PRO A 61 -8.25 22.39 25.14
C PRO A 61 -8.97 21.42 26.08
N ASP A 62 -8.20 20.73 26.94
CA ASP A 62 -8.74 19.72 27.85
C ASP A 62 -9.75 20.24 28.87
N ASP A 63 -9.62 21.50 29.27
CA ASP A 63 -10.53 22.19 30.20
C ASP A 63 -11.89 22.47 29.57
N GLN A 64 -12.04 22.35 28.26
CA GLN A 64 -13.29 22.43 27.53
C GLN A 64 -13.92 21.07 27.24
N LEU A 65 -13.27 19.96 27.61
CA LEU A 65 -13.78 18.60 27.49
C LEU A 65 -14.36 18.13 28.84
N PRO A 66 -15.41 17.30 28.88
CA PRO A 66 -16.09 16.68 27.72
C PRO A 66 -16.97 17.66 26.95
N LEU A 67 -17.15 17.36 25.63
CA LEU A 67 -18.13 18.06 24.79
C LEU A 67 -19.36 17.19 24.56
N ASP A 68 -20.55 17.78 24.68
CA ASP A 68 -21.79 17.13 24.31
C ASP A 68 -21.92 17.02 22.79
N PHE A 69 -22.09 15.82 22.30
CA PHE A 69 -22.39 15.52 20.90
C PHE A 69 -23.34 14.32 20.81
N PRO A 70 -24.60 14.49 21.22
CA PRO A 70 -25.60 13.41 21.15
C PRO A 70 -25.94 13.12 19.68
N VAL A 71 -26.09 11.83 19.34
CA VAL A 71 -26.60 11.38 18.04
C VAL A 71 -28.00 10.79 18.21
N ALA A 72 -28.84 10.93 17.18
CA ALA A 72 -30.23 10.49 17.23
C ALA A 72 -30.37 8.97 17.01
N ASP A 73 -29.46 8.41 16.19
CA ASP A 73 -29.44 7.02 15.77
C ASP A 73 -28.29 6.26 16.45
N SER A 74 -28.09 4.99 16.07
CA SER A 74 -26.93 4.23 16.53
C SER A 74 -25.62 4.92 16.11
N LEU A 75 -24.54 4.67 16.85
CA LEU A 75 -23.21 5.16 16.47
C LEU A 75 -22.83 4.70 15.04
N LEU A 76 -23.16 3.46 14.67
CA LEU A 76 -22.79 2.92 13.36
C LEU A 76 -23.50 3.64 12.20
N ASP A 77 -24.71 4.14 12.42
CA ASP A 77 -25.46 4.93 11.44
C ASP A 77 -24.99 6.40 11.42
N SER A 78 -24.55 6.90 12.58
CA SER A 78 -24.08 8.27 12.79
C SER A 78 -22.55 8.41 12.66
N ALA A 79 -21.83 7.34 12.34
CA ALA A 79 -20.36 7.29 12.34
C ALA A 79 -19.70 8.44 11.53
N PRO A 80 -20.19 8.81 10.33
CA PRO A 80 -19.60 9.93 9.58
C PRO A 80 -19.64 11.23 10.36
N ALA A 81 -20.79 11.58 10.95
CA ALA A 81 -20.95 12.82 11.72
C ALA A 81 -20.09 12.81 12.99
N VAL A 82 -20.00 11.66 13.67
CA VAL A 82 -19.17 11.52 14.87
C VAL A 82 -17.68 11.66 14.53
N VAL A 83 -17.20 11.03 13.46
CA VAL A 83 -15.78 11.13 13.04
C VAL A 83 -15.46 12.55 12.55
N GLU A 84 -16.35 13.19 11.82
CA GLU A 84 -16.21 14.60 11.41
C GLU A 84 -16.09 15.51 12.64
N GLU A 85 -16.92 15.32 13.66
CA GLU A 85 -16.86 16.10 14.88
C GLU A 85 -15.58 15.82 15.69
N LEU A 86 -15.14 14.55 15.81
CA LEU A 86 -13.87 14.21 16.43
C LEU A 86 -12.69 14.89 15.70
N HIS A 87 -12.73 14.91 14.35
CA HIS A 87 -11.71 15.59 13.54
C HIS A 87 -11.75 17.10 13.72
N ARG A 88 -12.95 17.70 13.86
CA ARG A 88 -13.12 19.12 14.19
C ARG A 88 -12.55 19.46 15.58
N VAL A 89 -12.79 18.61 16.59
CA VAL A 89 -12.22 18.76 17.94
C VAL A 89 -10.70 18.65 17.90
N ALA A 90 -10.16 17.82 17.03
CA ALA A 90 -8.72 17.73 16.73
C ALA A 90 -8.20 18.87 15.83
N ALA A 91 -9.02 19.94 15.58
CA ALA A 91 -8.68 21.08 14.72
C ALA A 91 -8.33 20.73 13.26
N GLY A 92 -8.88 19.65 12.73
CA GLY A 92 -8.58 19.20 11.35
C GLY A 92 -7.13 18.74 11.17
N LEU A 93 -6.44 18.35 12.24
CA LEU A 93 -5.06 17.85 12.17
C LEU A 93 -4.97 16.51 11.43
N PRO A 94 -3.82 16.18 10.83
CA PRO A 94 -3.60 14.89 10.17
C PRO A 94 -3.90 13.74 11.12
N VAL A 95 -4.65 12.72 10.62
CA VAL A 95 -5.10 11.58 11.43
C VAL A 95 -4.20 10.39 11.22
N LEU A 96 -3.85 9.71 12.30
CA LEU A 96 -3.05 8.48 12.30
C LEU A 96 -3.92 7.23 12.37
N LYS A 97 -5.07 7.32 13.07
CA LYS A 97 -5.94 6.17 13.32
C LYS A 97 -7.37 6.60 13.58
N VAL A 98 -8.33 5.84 13.07
CA VAL A 98 -9.74 5.88 13.46
C VAL A 98 -10.17 4.46 13.82
N ASP A 99 -10.77 4.29 15.00
CA ASP A 99 -11.42 3.05 15.44
C ASP A 99 -12.91 3.31 15.67
N ILE A 100 -13.78 2.42 15.18
CA ILE A 100 -15.23 2.49 15.41
C ILE A 100 -15.72 1.11 15.84
N THR A 101 -16.35 1.05 17.00
CA THR A 101 -17.12 -0.09 17.50
C THR A 101 -18.61 0.23 17.50
N ALA A 102 -19.46 -0.66 17.98
CA ALA A 102 -20.89 -0.38 18.15
C ALA A 102 -21.17 0.71 19.21
N GLN A 103 -20.25 0.96 20.15
CA GLN A 103 -20.43 1.85 21.29
C GLN A 103 -19.51 3.06 21.35
N GLN A 104 -18.40 3.02 20.63
CA GLN A 104 -17.36 4.03 20.72
C GLN A 104 -16.71 4.30 19.36
N ALA A 105 -16.43 5.57 19.08
CA ALA A 105 -15.53 5.98 18.01
C ALA A 105 -14.32 6.71 18.61
N THR A 106 -13.12 6.41 18.12
CA THR A 106 -11.87 7.05 18.56
C THR A 106 -11.11 7.56 17.34
N LEU A 107 -10.58 8.77 17.44
CA LEU A 107 -9.71 9.38 16.44
C LEU A 107 -8.40 9.80 17.10
N THR A 108 -7.28 9.40 16.52
CA THR A 108 -5.93 9.79 16.94
C THR A 108 -5.31 10.71 15.91
N ALA A 109 -5.01 11.94 16.31
CA ALA A 109 -4.43 12.98 15.48
C ALA A 109 -2.93 13.17 15.80
N LEU A 110 -2.18 13.60 14.78
CA LEU A 110 -0.77 13.98 14.88
C LEU A 110 -0.66 15.49 15.13
N LEU A 111 -0.04 15.88 16.23
CA LEU A 111 0.21 17.28 16.55
C LEU A 111 1.46 17.80 15.80
N PRO A 112 1.61 19.15 15.66
CA PRO A 112 2.76 19.75 14.98
C PRO A 112 4.12 19.42 15.62
N ASP A 113 4.14 19.16 16.92
CA ASP A 113 5.35 18.75 17.70
C ASP A 113 5.66 17.24 17.58
N LYS A 114 4.92 16.52 16.71
CA LYS A 114 4.99 15.07 16.52
C LYS A 114 4.51 14.23 17.70
N SER A 115 3.91 14.81 18.70
CA SER A 115 3.12 14.09 19.69
C SER A 115 1.78 13.65 19.11
N VAL A 116 1.12 12.70 19.76
CA VAL A 116 -0.19 12.19 19.33
C VAL A 116 -1.24 12.57 20.36
N ARG A 117 -2.47 12.77 19.89
CA ARG A 117 -3.61 13.07 20.76
C ARG A 117 -4.84 12.31 20.28
N SER A 118 -5.51 11.61 21.23
CA SER A 118 -6.68 10.81 20.92
C SER A 118 -7.94 11.39 21.56
N TYR A 119 -9.01 11.38 20.79
CA TYR A 119 -10.34 11.76 21.22
C TYR A 119 -11.29 10.58 21.02
N ALA A 120 -12.18 10.37 21.99
CA ALA A 120 -13.19 9.33 21.90
C ALA A 120 -14.58 9.94 22.05
N TRP A 121 -15.49 9.53 21.18
CA TRP A 121 -16.92 9.69 21.37
C TRP A 121 -17.48 8.42 22.01
N ARG A 122 -18.24 8.59 23.10
CA ARG A 122 -18.97 7.52 23.76
C ARG A 122 -20.19 8.10 24.48
N ASP A 123 -21.34 7.47 24.34
CA ASP A 123 -22.60 7.82 25.04
C ASP A 123 -22.97 9.30 24.88
N GLY A 124 -22.74 9.91 23.71
CA GLY A 124 -23.07 11.29 23.42
C GLY A 124 -22.02 12.32 23.89
N LEU A 125 -20.87 11.88 24.41
CA LEU A 125 -19.81 12.75 24.93
C LEU A 125 -18.51 12.51 24.15
N ILE A 126 -17.81 13.61 23.89
CA ILE A 126 -16.43 13.59 23.36
C ILE A 126 -15.47 13.92 24.50
N THR A 127 -14.49 13.04 24.70
CA THR A 127 -13.46 13.18 25.73
C THR A 127 -12.08 13.02 25.13
N HIS A 128 -11.06 13.56 25.80
CA HIS A 128 -9.68 13.20 25.58
C HIS A 128 -9.43 11.81 26.20
N VAL A 129 -8.68 10.95 25.49
CA VAL A 129 -8.28 9.63 25.97
C VAL A 129 -6.79 9.39 25.69
N ASP A 130 -6.19 8.50 26.45
CA ASP A 130 -4.81 8.08 26.20
C ASP A 130 -4.70 7.38 24.84
N SER A 131 -3.65 7.68 24.12
CA SER A 131 -3.38 7.06 22.82
C SER A 131 -2.79 5.66 23.02
N ASP A 132 -3.29 4.70 22.22
CA ASP A 132 -2.75 3.35 22.11
C ASP A 132 -1.58 3.24 21.11
N ILE A 133 -1.25 4.35 20.41
CA ILE A 133 -0.16 4.42 19.44
C ILE A 133 0.79 5.57 19.74
N GLN A 134 2.02 5.44 19.23
CA GLN A 134 3.03 6.49 19.19
C GLN A 134 3.37 6.80 17.74
N TYR A 135 3.74 8.04 17.44
CA TYR A 135 4.18 8.41 16.10
C TYR A 135 5.63 7.98 15.88
N LEU A 136 5.84 7.08 14.92
CA LEU A 136 7.14 6.56 14.49
C LEU A 136 7.42 6.85 13.01
N GLY A 137 6.70 7.81 12.42
CA GLY A 137 6.81 8.13 11.00
C GLY A 137 5.70 7.52 10.13
N GLN A 138 4.63 7.03 10.75
CA GLN A 138 3.49 6.47 10.04
C GLN A 138 2.82 7.49 9.12
N ALA A 139 2.19 6.99 8.05
CA ALA A 139 1.36 7.79 7.18
C ALA A 139 0.14 8.35 7.94
N THR A 140 -0.18 9.59 7.62
CA THR A 140 -1.40 10.24 8.07
C THR A 140 -2.42 10.31 6.94
N PHE A 141 -3.69 10.49 7.28
CA PHE A 141 -4.77 10.60 6.31
C PHE A 141 -5.82 11.62 6.74
N ASP A 142 -6.67 12.01 5.80
CA ASP A 142 -7.90 12.73 6.09
C ASP A 142 -9.04 11.71 6.21
N PRO A 143 -9.80 11.69 7.31
CA PRO A 143 -10.96 10.79 7.46
C PRO A 143 -12.00 10.93 6.35
N ALA A 144 -12.12 12.09 5.73
CA ALA A 144 -13.04 12.34 4.62
C ALA A 144 -12.73 11.49 3.36
N ASP A 145 -11.48 11.01 3.21
CA ASP A 145 -11.08 10.13 2.11
C ASP A 145 -11.61 8.69 2.26
N TYR A 146 -12.24 8.36 3.40
CA TYR A 146 -12.71 7.02 3.73
C TYR A 146 -14.23 6.99 3.94
N PRO A 147 -14.98 6.12 3.22
CA PRO A 147 -16.44 6.10 3.28
C PRO A 147 -16.95 5.35 4.53
N ILE A 148 -16.83 5.97 5.69
CA ILE A 148 -17.35 5.44 6.97
C ILE A 148 -18.89 5.44 7.05
N SER A 149 -19.59 5.89 6.02
CA SER A 149 -21.06 5.86 5.93
C SER A 149 -21.66 4.46 5.85
N SER A 150 -20.86 3.43 5.64
CA SER A 150 -21.32 2.05 5.46
C SER A 150 -20.82 1.07 6.53
N VAL A 151 -20.50 1.56 7.75
CA VAL A 151 -19.95 0.74 8.85
C VAL A 151 -20.85 -0.48 9.16
N ASN A 152 -22.15 -0.30 9.26
CA ASN A 152 -23.12 -1.39 9.47
C ASN A 152 -22.96 -2.51 8.42
N ARG A 153 -22.84 -2.12 7.14
CA ARG A 153 -22.64 -3.08 6.03
C ARG A 153 -21.29 -3.76 6.13
N MET A 154 -20.24 -3.04 6.48
CA MET A 154 -18.91 -3.62 6.64
C MET A 154 -18.87 -4.63 7.77
N PHE A 155 -19.53 -4.34 8.89
CA PHE A 155 -19.67 -5.27 10.00
C PHE A 155 -20.46 -6.54 9.61
N ALA A 156 -21.57 -6.37 8.89
CA ALA A 156 -22.33 -7.51 8.37
C ALA A 156 -21.50 -8.39 7.43
N VAL A 157 -20.71 -7.79 6.54
CA VAL A 157 -19.81 -8.53 5.63
C VAL A 157 -18.70 -9.24 6.41
N ALA A 158 -18.10 -8.58 7.41
CA ALA A 158 -17.07 -9.19 8.25
C ALA A 158 -17.61 -10.37 9.06
N ASP A 159 -18.82 -10.26 9.63
CA ASP A 159 -19.48 -11.37 10.33
C ASP A 159 -19.76 -12.55 9.39
N LEU A 160 -20.27 -12.30 8.19
CA LEU A 160 -20.46 -13.34 7.16
C LEU A 160 -19.14 -14.03 6.76
N ARG A 161 -18.00 -13.33 6.84
CA ARG A 161 -16.66 -13.87 6.57
C ARG A 161 -15.99 -14.48 7.81
N GLY A 162 -16.69 -14.62 8.90
CA GLY A 162 -16.24 -15.35 10.09
C GLY A 162 -15.46 -14.51 11.11
N VAL A 163 -15.47 -13.18 11.02
CA VAL A 163 -14.98 -12.33 12.12
C VAL A 163 -15.93 -12.48 13.31
N ARG A 164 -15.40 -12.83 14.48
CA ARG A 164 -16.19 -13.13 15.67
C ARG A 164 -15.69 -12.36 16.88
N GLY A 165 -16.61 -11.81 17.66
CA GLY A 165 -16.33 -11.00 18.86
C GLY A 165 -16.88 -9.59 18.73
N GLU A 166 -16.37 -8.64 19.50
CA GLU A 166 -16.69 -7.23 19.34
C GLU A 166 -16.02 -6.70 18.07
N LEU A 167 -16.82 -6.33 17.06
CA LEU A 167 -16.31 -5.83 15.79
C LEU A 167 -15.76 -4.43 15.93
N VAL A 168 -14.63 -4.19 15.26
CA VAL A 168 -13.95 -2.90 15.21
C VAL A 168 -13.61 -2.58 13.75
N LEU A 169 -14.17 -1.49 13.23
CA LEU A 169 -13.65 -0.86 12.00
C LEU A 169 -12.42 -0.04 12.35
N GLN A 170 -11.34 -0.25 11.64
CA GLN A 170 -10.10 0.52 11.79
C GLN A 170 -9.70 1.14 10.45
N VAL A 171 -9.31 2.41 10.49
CA VAL A 171 -8.58 3.08 9.40
C VAL A 171 -7.22 3.45 9.96
N VAL A 172 -6.17 2.85 9.45
CA VAL A 172 -4.81 3.00 9.98
C VAL A 172 -3.77 2.59 8.94
N GLU A 173 -2.53 3.08 9.06
CA GLU A 173 -1.44 2.56 8.24
C GLU A 173 -1.20 1.07 8.55
N TYR A 174 -1.23 0.25 7.50
CA TYR A 174 -0.99 -1.19 7.57
C TYR A 174 0.43 -1.57 7.13
N ARG A 175 0.94 -0.87 6.12
CA ARG A 175 2.30 -1.03 5.58
C ARG A 175 2.82 0.35 5.19
N GLU A 176 4.10 0.49 5.02
CA GLU A 176 4.86 1.67 4.60
C GLU A 176 4.07 2.65 3.72
N GLY A 177 3.44 3.64 4.32
CA GLY A 177 2.63 4.64 3.65
C GLY A 177 1.21 4.20 3.23
N GLN A 178 0.85 2.91 3.33
CA GLN A 178 -0.47 2.41 2.91
C GLN A 178 -1.45 2.41 4.09
N VAL A 179 -2.38 3.35 4.07
CA VAL A 179 -3.51 3.38 5.01
C VAL A 179 -4.64 2.51 4.48
N LEU A 180 -5.07 1.54 5.28
CA LEU A 180 -6.13 0.60 4.93
C LEU A 180 -7.32 0.71 5.89
N MET A 181 -8.47 0.34 5.37
CA MET A 181 -9.71 0.19 6.12
C MET A 181 -9.97 -1.31 6.36
N THR A 182 -10.11 -1.69 7.63
CA THR A 182 -10.26 -3.08 8.03
C THR A 182 -11.40 -3.23 9.03
N VAL A 183 -12.05 -4.40 9.04
CA VAL A 183 -12.89 -4.83 10.16
C VAL A 183 -12.26 -6.07 10.78
N THR A 184 -11.94 -5.96 12.04
CA THR A 184 -11.44 -7.05 12.90
C THR A 184 -12.33 -7.22 14.13
N SER A 185 -11.90 -7.99 15.12
CA SER A 185 -12.65 -8.19 16.37
C SER A 185 -11.74 -8.04 17.60
N ARG A 186 -12.38 -7.83 18.74
CA ARG A 186 -11.75 -7.91 20.07
C ARG A 186 -12.34 -9.07 20.86
N PRO A 187 -11.59 -10.11 21.29
CA PRO A 187 -10.21 -10.37 20.83
C PRO A 187 -10.14 -10.66 19.33
N GLU A 188 -8.98 -10.41 18.71
CA GLU A 188 -8.81 -10.58 17.28
C GLU A 188 -8.95 -12.05 16.87
N THR A 189 -9.83 -12.31 15.89
CA THR A 189 -10.07 -13.65 15.32
C THR A 189 -9.64 -13.72 13.87
N SER A 190 -10.06 -12.75 13.07
CA SER A 190 -9.71 -12.58 11.66
C SER A 190 -9.91 -11.12 11.25
N THR A 191 -9.38 -10.75 10.10
CA THR A 191 -9.46 -9.39 9.57
C THR A 191 -9.98 -9.41 8.14
N VAL A 192 -10.98 -8.57 7.86
CA VAL A 192 -11.49 -8.31 6.51
C VAL A 192 -11.05 -6.92 6.08
N PHE A 193 -10.39 -6.83 4.94
CA PHE A 193 -9.96 -5.59 4.33
C PHE A 193 -11.04 -5.03 3.40
N PHE A 194 -11.13 -3.72 3.35
CA PHE A 194 -12.07 -3.00 2.49
C PHE A 194 -11.32 -2.01 1.60
N ARG A 195 -11.80 -1.82 0.38
CA ARG A 195 -11.33 -0.77 -0.51
C ARG A 195 -11.89 0.59 -0.09
N LYS A 196 -11.33 1.67 -0.62
CA LYS A 196 -11.82 3.03 -0.37
C LYS A 196 -13.28 3.26 -0.79
N ASP A 197 -13.86 2.42 -1.63
CA ASP A 197 -15.27 2.45 -2.01
C ASP A 197 -16.19 1.67 -1.03
N GLY A 198 -15.63 1.10 0.03
CA GLY A 198 -16.35 0.30 1.03
C GLY A 198 -16.63 -1.15 0.59
N THR A 199 -16.10 -1.59 -0.54
CA THR A 199 -16.21 -2.99 -0.96
C THR A 199 -15.16 -3.87 -0.27
N ALA A 200 -15.56 -5.06 0.17
CA ALA A 200 -14.64 -5.99 0.82
C ALA A 200 -13.69 -6.63 -0.21
N VAL A 201 -12.41 -6.67 0.13
CA VAL A 201 -11.40 -7.36 -0.68
C VAL A 201 -11.63 -8.86 -0.62
N THR A 202 -11.72 -9.50 -1.79
CA THR A 202 -11.93 -10.95 -1.91
C THR A 202 -10.60 -11.68 -1.81
N THR A 203 -10.52 -12.80 -1.10
CA THR A 203 -9.37 -13.70 -1.18
C THR A 203 -9.45 -14.45 -2.51
N LEU A 204 -8.38 -14.41 -3.30
CA LEU A 204 -8.28 -15.09 -4.60
C LEU A 204 -7.51 -16.39 -4.46
N GLY A 205 -7.97 -17.40 -5.19
CA GLY A 205 -7.23 -18.64 -5.43
C GLY A 205 -6.19 -18.49 -6.55
N TYR A 206 -5.50 -19.59 -6.89
CA TYR A 206 -4.40 -19.61 -7.86
C TYR A 206 -4.60 -20.63 -8.97
N THR A 207 -5.81 -21.16 -9.14
CA THR A 207 -6.10 -22.24 -10.11
C THR A 207 -7.29 -21.95 -11.00
N SER A 208 -8.29 -21.16 -10.54
CA SER A 208 -9.46 -20.82 -11.33
C SER A 208 -9.15 -19.67 -12.31
N VAL A 209 -9.77 -19.73 -13.49
CA VAL A 209 -9.66 -18.64 -14.49
C VAL A 209 -10.11 -17.32 -13.89
N ALA A 210 -11.21 -17.31 -13.13
CA ALA A 210 -11.78 -16.09 -12.55
C ALA A 210 -10.82 -15.43 -11.54
N ASP A 211 -10.24 -16.23 -10.62
CA ASP A 211 -9.30 -15.71 -9.63
C ASP A 211 -8.00 -15.23 -10.28
N ILE A 212 -7.47 -16.00 -11.25
CA ILE A 212 -6.26 -15.62 -11.97
C ILE A 212 -6.49 -14.34 -12.76
N THR A 213 -7.64 -14.20 -13.45
CA THR A 213 -7.98 -12.97 -14.15
C THR A 213 -8.03 -11.78 -13.19
N ALA A 214 -8.81 -11.88 -12.12
CA ALA A 214 -8.95 -10.81 -11.14
C ALA A 214 -7.61 -10.45 -10.46
N GLY A 215 -6.79 -11.46 -10.13
CA GLY A 215 -5.50 -11.24 -9.48
C GLY A 215 -4.48 -10.56 -10.38
N LEU A 216 -4.40 -10.96 -11.66
CA LEU A 216 -3.53 -10.32 -12.65
C LEU A 216 -3.99 -8.90 -12.97
N GLU A 217 -5.30 -8.70 -13.19
CA GLU A 217 -5.87 -7.36 -13.44
C GLU A 217 -5.60 -6.39 -12.29
N GLU A 218 -5.74 -6.83 -11.03
CA GLU A 218 -5.48 -5.96 -9.89
C GLU A 218 -4.01 -5.55 -9.76
N VAL A 219 -3.05 -6.46 -10.02
CA VAL A 219 -1.63 -6.09 -9.93
C VAL A 219 -1.13 -5.35 -11.17
N VAL A 220 -1.75 -5.51 -12.32
CA VAL A 220 -1.50 -4.71 -13.53
C VAL A 220 -2.07 -3.30 -13.35
N GLY A 221 -3.33 -3.19 -12.90
CA GLY A 221 -4.04 -1.92 -12.77
C GLY A 221 -4.06 -1.17 -14.10
N ASP A 222 -3.55 0.05 -14.10
CA ASP A 222 -3.43 0.95 -15.26
C ASP A 222 -2.08 0.83 -16.01
N GLY A 223 -1.23 -0.12 -15.59
CA GLY A 223 0.08 -0.34 -16.19
C GLY A 223 -0.01 -0.84 -17.63
N THR A 224 0.83 -0.30 -18.52
CA THR A 224 0.83 -0.62 -19.95
C THR A 224 2.01 -1.48 -20.39
N ALA A 225 3.04 -1.62 -19.54
CA ALA A 225 4.23 -2.41 -19.86
C ALA A 225 4.77 -3.13 -18.61
N LEU A 226 5.01 -4.42 -18.74
CA LEU A 226 5.43 -5.33 -17.69
C LEU A 226 6.87 -5.80 -17.95
N TYR A 227 7.72 -5.77 -16.93
CA TYR A 227 8.98 -6.52 -16.91
C TYR A 227 8.74 -7.99 -16.55
N GLY A 228 7.79 -8.24 -15.67
CA GLY A 228 7.38 -9.55 -15.24
C GLY A 228 6.10 -9.53 -14.43
N ILE A 229 5.39 -10.64 -14.42
CA ILE A 229 4.17 -10.84 -13.65
C ILE A 229 4.07 -12.30 -13.23
N GLY A 230 3.43 -12.55 -12.09
CA GLY A 230 3.27 -13.93 -11.65
C GLY A 230 2.47 -14.06 -10.37
N PHE A 231 2.39 -15.29 -9.89
CA PHE A 231 1.69 -15.59 -8.65
C PHE A 231 2.11 -16.93 -8.07
N ASN A 232 2.04 -17.03 -6.76
CA ASN A 232 2.07 -18.28 -6.00
C ASN A 232 1.40 -18.08 -4.63
N PRO A 233 1.09 -19.15 -3.87
CA PRO A 233 0.41 -19.03 -2.58
C PRO A 233 1.16 -18.24 -1.51
N THR A 234 2.49 -18.19 -1.59
CA THR A 234 3.33 -17.52 -0.59
C THR A 234 3.45 -16.01 -0.86
N ARG A 235 3.71 -15.63 -2.10
CA ARG A 235 3.90 -14.24 -2.53
C ARG A 235 2.58 -13.57 -2.92
N GLY A 236 1.55 -14.35 -3.24
CA GLY A 236 0.33 -13.86 -3.86
C GLY A 236 0.54 -13.51 -5.33
N TYR A 237 -0.32 -12.64 -5.87
CA TYR A 237 -0.15 -12.05 -7.20
C TYR A 237 0.85 -10.91 -7.13
N TRP A 238 1.68 -10.75 -8.17
CA TRP A 238 2.66 -9.68 -8.26
C TRP A 238 2.93 -9.28 -9.70
N ALA A 239 3.30 -8.02 -9.91
CA ALA A 239 3.77 -7.49 -11.19
C ALA A 239 4.89 -6.48 -10.96
N ASP A 240 5.88 -6.50 -11.85
CA ASP A 240 6.91 -5.49 -11.99
C ASP A 240 6.64 -4.72 -13.29
N LEU A 241 6.34 -3.44 -13.17
CA LEU A 241 5.89 -2.57 -14.24
C LEU A 241 6.92 -1.45 -14.51
N THR A 242 6.81 -0.85 -15.68
CA THR A 242 7.48 0.43 -15.92
C THR A 242 6.82 1.51 -15.06
N ASP A 243 7.63 2.44 -14.56
CA ASP A 243 7.17 3.67 -13.89
C ASP A 243 7.29 4.86 -14.87
N ASP A 244 6.60 5.95 -14.59
CA ASP A 244 6.74 7.20 -15.33
C ASP A 244 8.15 7.80 -15.18
N GLU A 245 8.85 7.48 -14.07
CA GLU A 245 10.22 7.89 -13.82
C GLU A 245 11.19 6.88 -14.46
N PRO A 246 12.06 7.32 -15.41
CA PRO A 246 13.02 6.43 -16.05
C PRO A 246 14.00 5.79 -15.06
N GLY A 247 14.19 4.48 -15.17
CA GLY A 247 15.07 3.73 -14.28
C GLY A 247 14.44 3.37 -12.93
N VAL A 248 13.14 3.54 -12.83
CA VAL A 248 12.34 3.08 -11.68
C VAL A 248 11.43 1.94 -12.12
N VAL A 249 11.33 0.92 -11.27
CA VAL A 249 10.36 -0.18 -11.40
C VAL A 249 9.27 0.01 -10.37
N LEU A 250 8.02 0.03 -10.84
CA LEU A 250 6.85 -0.04 -10.00
C LEU A 250 6.52 -1.52 -9.75
N SER A 251 6.65 -1.96 -8.50
CA SER A 251 6.23 -3.30 -8.08
C SER A 251 4.88 -3.23 -7.41
N ARG A 252 3.95 -4.04 -7.89
CA ARG A 252 2.63 -4.25 -7.28
C ARG A 252 2.52 -5.68 -6.75
N SER A 253 1.96 -5.85 -5.57
CA SER A 253 1.74 -7.17 -5.00
C SER A 253 0.43 -7.25 -4.23
N ARG A 254 -0.23 -8.41 -4.30
CA ARG A 254 -1.47 -8.69 -3.61
C ARG A 254 -1.43 -10.08 -2.98
N VAL A 255 -1.44 -10.13 -1.66
CA VAL A 255 -1.38 -11.38 -0.90
C VAL A 255 -2.71 -11.65 -0.20
N GLY A 256 -3.32 -12.80 -0.45
CA GLY A 256 -4.56 -13.21 0.20
C GLY A 256 -5.72 -12.22 0.01
N GLY A 257 -6.29 -11.76 1.10
CA GLY A 257 -7.38 -10.78 1.15
C GLY A 257 -6.92 -9.34 1.41
N VAL A 258 -5.61 -9.03 1.27
CA VAL A 258 -5.07 -7.67 1.46
C VAL A 258 -5.16 -6.91 0.13
N PRO A 259 -5.48 -5.61 0.10
CA PRO A 259 -5.41 -4.78 -1.09
C PRO A 259 -4.02 -4.77 -1.72
N VAL A 260 -3.93 -4.40 -3.00
CA VAL A 260 -2.65 -4.24 -3.70
C VAL A 260 -1.75 -3.27 -2.95
N PHE A 261 -0.51 -3.66 -2.77
CA PHE A 261 0.57 -2.86 -2.21
C PHE A 261 1.55 -2.48 -3.31
N GLU A 262 1.94 -1.22 -3.37
CA GLU A 262 2.85 -0.66 -4.36
C GLU A 262 4.17 -0.27 -3.72
N THR A 263 5.26 -0.57 -4.40
CA THR A 263 6.61 -0.10 -4.05
C THR A 263 7.34 0.35 -5.29
N ARG A 264 8.22 1.32 -5.15
CA ARG A 264 9.10 1.80 -6.20
C ARG A 264 10.55 1.50 -5.85
N ARG A 265 11.31 1.02 -6.83
CA ARG A 265 12.74 0.76 -6.66
C ARG A 265 13.52 1.27 -7.85
N SER A 266 14.64 1.93 -7.59
CA SER A 266 15.58 2.34 -8.65
C SER A 266 16.31 1.09 -9.16
N GLU A 267 15.92 0.62 -10.34
CA GLU A 267 16.46 -0.58 -10.97
C GLU A 267 16.29 -0.45 -12.49
N THR A 268 17.28 -0.93 -13.24
CA THR A 268 17.15 -1.12 -14.68
C THR A 268 17.13 -2.62 -14.97
N PRO A 269 15.92 -3.22 -15.16
CA PRO A 269 15.82 -4.64 -15.42
C PRO A 269 16.55 -5.03 -16.73
N ALA A 270 17.22 -6.17 -16.70
CA ALA A 270 17.91 -6.72 -17.87
C ALA A 270 16.96 -7.37 -18.91
N VAL A 271 15.67 -7.45 -18.59
CA VAL A 271 14.63 -8.06 -19.44
C VAL A 271 13.85 -6.98 -20.20
N ALA A 272 13.43 -7.31 -21.43
CA ALA A 272 12.53 -6.46 -22.18
C ALA A 272 11.13 -6.44 -21.55
N THR A 273 10.37 -5.38 -21.83
CA THR A 273 8.97 -5.28 -21.41
C THR A 273 8.03 -5.93 -22.43
N PHE A 274 6.82 -6.28 -21.96
CA PHE A 274 5.73 -6.74 -22.80
C PHE A 274 4.39 -6.11 -22.38
N SER A 275 3.41 -6.11 -23.31
CA SER A 275 2.06 -5.60 -23.01
C SER A 275 1.28 -6.58 -22.15
N PRO A 276 0.54 -6.12 -21.12
CA PRO A 276 -0.39 -6.96 -20.37
C PRO A 276 -1.49 -7.58 -21.24
N ASP A 277 -1.82 -7.00 -22.39
CA ASP A 277 -2.81 -7.56 -23.34
C ASP A 277 -2.42 -8.95 -23.89
N LEU A 278 -1.13 -9.31 -23.78
CA LEU A 278 -0.66 -10.64 -24.18
C LEU A 278 -1.01 -11.72 -23.16
N LEU A 279 -1.37 -11.36 -21.93
CA LEU A 279 -1.72 -12.32 -20.89
C LEU A 279 -3.03 -13.01 -21.23
N GLN A 280 -3.03 -14.34 -21.09
CA GLN A 280 -4.23 -15.16 -21.29
C GLN A 280 -4.52 -16.01 -20.05
N PRO A 281 -5.26 -15.49 -19.06
CA PRO A 281 -5.55 -16.19 -17.81
C PRO A 281 -6.15 -17.59 -17.99
N ALA A 282 -6.98 -17.78 -19.02
CA ALA A 282 -7.56 -19.08 -19.33
C ALA A 282 -6.49 -20.10 -19.76
N ALA A 283 -5.54 -19.69 -20.59
CA ALA A 283 -4.42 -20.55 -21.00
C ALA A 283 -3.51 -20.91 -19.82
N ILE A 284 -3.25 -19.91 -18.95
CA ILE A 284 -2.46 -20.11 -17.73
C ILE A 284 -3.17 -21.11 -16.80
N ALA A 285 -4.46 -20.95 -16.53
CA ALA A 285 -5.24 -21.89 -15.70
C ALA A 285 -5.25 -23.32 -16.27
N GLN A 286 -5.41 -23.45 -17.59
CA GLN A 286 -5.36 -24.76 -18.27
C GLN A 286 -3.97 -25.41 -18.16
N ALA A 287 -2.90 -24.63 -18.27
CA ALA A 287 -1.54 -25.14 -18.10
C ALA A 287 -1.29 -25.61 -16.65
N ILE A 288 -1.74 -24.85 -15.65
CA ILE A 288 -1.69 -25.25 -14.25
C ILE A 288 -2.41 -26.60 -14.07
N ALA A 289 -3.66 -26.71 -14.52
CA ALA A 289 -4.44 -27.96 -14.41
C ALA A 289 -3.78 -29.15 -15.12
N ARG A 290 -3.00 -28.91 -16.19
CA ARG A 290 -2.23 -29.94 -16.90
C ARG A 290 -0.99 -30.38 -16.13
N TYR A 291 -0.32 -29.45 -15.45
CA TYR A 291 0.99 -29.70 -14.83
C TYR A 291 0.92 -30.04 -13.34
N GLN A 292 -0.20 -29.73 -12.67
CA GLN A 292 -0.47 -30.19 -11.30
C GLN A 292 -0.58 -31.71 -11.24
N ALA A 293 0.08 -32.33 -10.27
CA ALA A 293 -0.10 -33.77 -9.99
C ALA A 293 -1.39 -34.04 -9.21
N THR A 294 -1.81 -33.10 -8.37
CA THR A 294 -3.06 -33.15 -7.61
C THR A 294 -3.74 -31.77 -7.59
N PRO A 295 -5.09 -31.70 -7.44
CA PRO A 295 -5.81 -30.43 -7.39
C PRO A 295 -5.36 -29.45 -6.29
N ASP A 296 -4.82 -29.97 -5.20
CA ASP A 296 -4.35 -29.16 -4.06
C ASP A 296 -2.92 -28.68 -4.20
N GLN A 297 -2.21 -29.14 -5.25
CA GLN A 297 -0.85 -28.73 -5.52
C GLN A 297 -0.83 -27.33 -6.12
N SER A 298 -0.11 -26.42 -5.48
CA SER A 298 0.13 -25.08 -6.03
C SER A 298 1.30 -25.07 -7.00
N CYS A 299 1.23 -24.21 -7.99
CA CYS A 299 2.34 -23.88 -8.88
C CYS A 299 2.83 -22.45 -8.60
N ASP A 300 4.13 -22.23 -8.76
CA ASP A 300 4.69 -20.89 -8.92
C ASP A 300 4.67 -20.54 -10.41
N VAL A 301 3.97 -19.47 -10.76
CA VAL A 301 3.80 -19.03 -12.15
C VAL A 301 4.49 -17.69 -12.32
N THR A 302 5.37 -17.61 -13.33
CA THR A 302 6.05 -16.38 -13.73
C THR A 302 5.95 -16.20 -15.24
N VAL A 303 5.63 -14.99 -15.69
CA VAL A 303 5.60 -14.60 -17.10
C VAL A 303 6.57 -13.45 -17.32
N ASP A 304 7.54 -13.63 -18.20
CA ASP A 304 8.53 -12.62 -18.53
C ASP A 304 9.16 -12.83 -19.92
N MET A 305 10.11 -11.94 -20.28
CA MET A 305 10.88 -11.98 -21.54
C MET A 305 12.30 -12.53 -21.36
N SER A 306 12.62 -13.24 -20.25
CA SER A 306 13.98 -13.64 -19.87
C SER A 306 14.60 -14.69 -20.80
N HIS A 307 13.81 -15.37 -21.63
CA HIS A 307 14.26 -16.52 -22.43
C HIS A 307 14.71 -16.16 -23.85
N GLY A 308 15.08 -14.89 -24.12
CA GLY A 308 15.62 -14.44 -25.42
C GLY A 308 14.64 -14.57 -26.58
N ARG A 309 13.33 -14.53 -26.30
CA ARG A 309 12.27 -14.63 -27.30
C ARG A 309 11.63 -13.28 -27.58
N PHE A 310 10.93 -13.18 -28.71
CA PHE A 310 10.17 -11.97 -29.10
C PHE A 310 8.80 -11.85 -28.43
N ALA A 311 8.39 -12.87 -27.66
CA ALA A 311 7.13 -12.89 -26.92
C ALA A 311 7.39 -13.44 -25.51
N PRO A 312 6.58 -13.05 -24.51
CA PRO A 312 6.70 -13.53 -23.15
C PRO A 312 6.44 -15.04 -23.08
N VAL A 313 7.09 -15.67 -22.11
CA VAL A 313 6.97 -17.10 -21.82
C VAL A 313 6.47 -17.27 -20.39
N ALA A 314 5.50 -18.15 -20.20
CA ALA A 314 5.05 -18.54 -18.87
C ALA A 314 5.86 -19.75 -18.38
N ARG A 315 6.50 -19.57 -17.22
CA ARG A 315 7.17 -20.62 -16.46
C ARG A 315 6.25 -21.10 -15.35
N TYR A 316 6.12 -22.40 -15.21
CA TYR A 316 5.35 -23.07 -14.16
C TYR A 316 6.30 -23.95 -13.36
N ASP A 317 6.38 -23.75 -12.05
CA ASP A 317 7.09 -24.64 -11.14
C ASP A 317 6.05 -25.29 -10.22
N CYS A 318 5.69 -26.50 -10.55
CA CYS A 318 4.70 -27.28 -9.81
C CYS A 318 5.45 -28.37 -9.00
N ALA A 319 5.70 -28.09 -7.70
CA ALA A 319 6.46 -28.95 -6.78
C ALA A 319 7.84 -29.40 -7.33
N GLY A 320 8.59 -28.45 -7.89
CA GLY A 320 9.94 -28.67 -8.42
C GLY A 320 9.99 -29.21 -9.85
N THR A 321 8.82 -29.42 -10.49
CA THR A 321 8.78 -29.75 -11.93
C THR A 321 8.52 -28.47 -12.72
N VAL A 322 9.55 -28.02 -13.44
CA VAL A 322 9.48 -26.81 -14.26
C VAL A 322 8.98 -27.12 -15.66
N ARG A 323 8.00 -26.35 -16.13
CA ARG A 323 7.42 -26.39 -17.47
C ARG A 323 7.30 -24.97 -18.02
N PHE A 324 7.26 -24.86 -19.35
CA PHE A 324 7.12 -23.58 -20.04
C PHE A 324 6.02 -23.64 -21.09
N THR A 325 5.26 -22.54 -21.23
CA THR A 325 4.31 -22.36 -22.34
C THR A 325 4.49 -21.01 -23.00
N ASP A 326 4.02 -20.89 -24.26
CA ASP A 326 3.70 -19.59 -24.81
C ASP A 326 2.39 -19.06 -24.20
N MET A 327 2.01 -17.83 -24.55
CA MET A 327 0.78 -17.21 -24.02
C MET A 327 -0.50 -17.91 -24.49
N ALA A 328 -0.47 -18.70 -25.55
CA ALA A 328 -1.58 -19.53 -26.00
C ALA A 328 -1.65 -20.91 -25.30
N GLY A 329 -0.76 -21.18 -24.33
CA GLY A 329 -0.73 -22.43 -23.56
C GLY A 329 -0.08 -23.61 -24.29
N ARG A 330 0.63 -23.40 -25.41
CA ARG A 330 1.39 -24.45 -26.08
C ARG A 330 2.68 -24.72 -25.32
N ASP A 331 2.99 -26.00 -25.07
CA ASP A 331 4.18 -26.42 -24.36
C ASP A 331 5.45 -26.00 -25.13
N MET A 332 6.39 -25.41 -24.45
CA MET A 332 7.65 -24.93 -24.96
C MET A 332 8.86 -25.44 -24.15
N THR A 333 8.63 -26.42 -23.27
CA THR A 333 9.63 -26.89 -22.30
C THR A 333 10.92 -27.33 -22.98
N ASP A 334 10.79 -28.10 -24.09
CA ASP A 334 11.96 -28.58 -24.83
C ASP A 334 12.71 -27.48 -25.59
N LEU A 335 12.06 -26.37 -25.87
CA LEU A 335 12.63 -25.23 -26.60
C LEU A 335 13.31 -24.19 -25.68
N VAL A 336 12.90 -24.13 -24.42
CA VAL A 336 13.33 -23.12 -23.44
C VAL A 336 14.27 -23.74 -22.40
N GLY A 337 14.04 -24.99 -22.00
CA GLY A 337 14.82 -25.68 -20.95
C GLY A 337 16.17 -26.24 -21.41
N SER A 338 16.55 -26.08 -22.68
CA SER A 338 17.81 -26.58 -23.26
C SER A 338 18.88 -25.48 -23.44
N GLY A 339 18.68 -24.29 -22.84
CA GLY A 339 19.61 -23.15 -22.91
C GLY A 339 20.47 -23.01 -21.67
#